data_5dc49e017555191a67f00a243d08246e
#
_entry.id   5dc49e017555191a67f00a243d08246e
#
_cell.length_a   1.000
_cell.length_b   1.000
_cell.length_c   1.000
_cell.angle_alpha   90.00
_cell.angle_beta   90.00
_cell.angle_gamma   90.00
#
_symmetry.space_group_name_H-M   'P 1'
#
loop_
_entity.id
_entity.type
_entity.pdbx_description
1 polymer ?
#
loop_
_entity_poly.entity_id
_entity_poly.type
_entity_poly.pdbx_seq_one_letter_code
_entity_poly.pdbx_strand_id
1 'polypeptide(L)'
;TCQSMGKVAVSNMVVTVDGGENFASSGGTNTFYYDALNAGAALTQTVPMQTLASAKNGAQGIDISFKYEYVDGAARSSNTSDIKISVPVSQPDRFELNDPVVPNIVNAGEETTITMDYVNKGKGDVSNVEASVEGDGITATQAKQYVGNVASGVSGSIGFAFPADKPGETEAKLTVTYENSDGQPQTKEFPVKINAVEAPVPDDSDTDVDVQDQSMPVWVWIVAAAVALVVIVLTVVLVVRHRRKKAKQAADDDDWDWEPADLGADKQGKSTAMAADATTQVIATAGGTSAASVSETSSSTPSDKE
;
A
#
# COMPACT_ATOMS: atom_id res chain seq x y z
N THR A 1 18.87 -22.89 38.07
CA THR A 1 19.07 -24.13 38.80
C THR A 1 18.57 -25.29 37.95
N CYS A 2 19.39 -26.34 37.80
CA CYS A 2 19.03 -27.61 37.19
C CYS A 2 19.26 -28.75 38.19
N GLN A 3 18.54 -29.84 38.04
CA GLN A 3 18.65 -31.02 38.87
C GLN A 3 18.86 -32.27 38.03
N SER A 4 19.80 -33.11 38.44
CA SER A 4 19.97 -34.42 37.80
C SER A 4 18.82 -35.35 38.18
N MET A 5 17.99 -35.71 37.23
CA MET A 5 16.88 -36.65 37.39
C MET A 5 17.28 -38.10 37.04
N GLY A 6 18.54 -38.32 36.65
CA GLY A 6 19.08 -39.63 36.36
C GLY A 6 19.26 -40.50 37.59
N LYS A 7 19.47 -41.78 37.36
CA LYS A 7 19.73 -42.77 38.45
C LYS A 7 21.21 -42.94 38.75
N VAL A 8 22.09 -42.47 37.88
CA VAL A 8 23.54 -42.52 38.02
C VAL A 8 24.14 -41.14 38.05
N ALA A 9 25.32 -40.98 38.62
CA ALA A 9 26.05 -39.72 38.57
C ALA A 9 26.54 -39.44 37.13
N VAL A 10 26.56 -38.17 36.76
CA VAL A 10 27.17 -37.71 35.51
C VAL A 10 28.53 -37.09 35.78
N SER A 11 29.44 -37.18 34.83
CA SER A 11 30.78 -36.59 34.87
C SER A 11 31.10 -35.81 33.60
N ASN A 12 32.15 -35.02 33.63
CA ASN A 12 32.63 -34.22 32.51
C ASN A 12 31.50 -33.42 31.85
N MET A 13 30.65 -32.81 32.70
CA MET A 13 29.47 -32.09 32.22
C MET A 13 29.85 -30.69 31.71
N VAL A 14 29.49 -30.39 30.46
CA VAL A 14 29.61 -29.07 29.88
C VAL A 14 28.21 -28.51 29.69
N VAL A 15 27.96 -27.33 30.26
CA VAL A 15 26.71 -26.60 30.13
C VAL A 15 26.95 -25.39 29.25
N THR A 16 26.21 -25.29 28.17
CA THR A 16 26.26 -24.14 27.25
C THR A 16 24.89 -23.45 27.26
N VAL A 17 24.91 -22.11 27.40
CA VAL A 17 23.71 -21.26 27.35
C VAL A 17 23.79 -20.41 26.11
N ASP A 18 22.83 -20.60 25.20
CA ASP A 18 22.77 -19.88 23.93
C ASP A 18 21.53 -18.99 23.91
N GLY A 19 21.74 -17.67 23.83
CA GLY A 19 20.69 -16.66 23.72
C GLY A 19 20.26 -16.40 22.26
N GLY A 20 20.88 -17.08 21.30
CA GLY A 20 20.61 -16.92 19.88
C GLY A 20 20.80 -15.47 19.41
N GLU A 21 19.90 -15.00 18.55
CA GLU A 21 19.94 -13.66 17.99
C GLU A 21 19.34 -12.57 18.91
N ASN A 22 18.76 -12.96 20.05
CA ASN A 22 18.00 -12.05 20.91
C ASN A 22 18.73 -11.68 22.21
N PHE A 23 19.65 -12.53 22.71
CA PHE A 23 20.33 -12.32 23.94
C PHE A 23 21.84 -12.58 23.81
N ALA A 24 22.63 -11.79 24.52
CA ALA A 24 24.06 -12.01 24.64
C ALA A 24 24.47 -12.16 26.12
N SER A 25 25.46 -13.02 26.39
CA SER A 25 26.05 -13.09 27.73
C SER A 25 26.83 -11.81 28.02
N SER A 26 26.51 -11.13 29.10
CA SER A 26 27.27 -9.97 29.59
C SER A 26 28.41 -10.36 30.56
N GLY A 27 28.50 -11.62 30.93
CA GLY A 27 29.50 -12.15 31.87
C GLY A 27 30.77 -12.71 31.17
N GLY A 28 30.90 -12.60 29.88
CA GLY A 28 32.08 -13.02 29.10
C GLY A 28 32.13 -14.49 28.71
N THR A 29 31.48 -15.40 29.45
CA THR A 29 31.36 -16.82 29.07
C THR A 29 29.92 -17.29 29.13
N ASN A 30 29.59 -18.17 28.21
CA ASN A 30 28.29 -18.86 28.16
C ASN A 30 28.45 -20.40 28.32
N THR A 31 29.65 -20.87 28.57
CA THR A 31 29.97 -22.29 28.67
C THR A 31 30.66 -22.56 30.01
N PHE A 32 30.18 -23.56 30.73
CA PHE A 32 30.60 -23.91 32.07
C PHE A 32 30.90 -25.41 32.16
N TYR A 33 31.98 -25.75 32.85
CA TYR A 33 32.43 -27.14 33.05
C TYR A 33 32.22 -27.56 34.50
N TYR A 34 31.78 -28.80 34.69
CA TYR A 34 31.60 -29.45 36.00
C TYR A 34 32.15 -30.87 35.95
N ASP A 35 33.03 -31.20 36.89
CA ASP A 35 33.65 -32.52 36.95
C ASP A 35 32.62 -33.63 37.18
N ALA A 36 31.66 -33.43 38.08
CA ALA A 36 30.63 -34.40 38.37
C ALA A 36 29.37 -33.76 38.96
N LEU A 37 28.23 -34.42 38.74
CA LEU A 37 26.96 -34.14 39.38
C LEU A 37 26.28 -35.45 39.77
N ASN A 38 26.06 -35.63 41.10
CA ASN A 38 25.42 -36.86 41.59
C ASN A 38 23.95 -36.97 41.19
N ALA A 39 23.45 -38.19 41.14
CA ALA A 39 22.03 -38.44 40.94
C ALA A 39 21.18 -37.71 41.99
N GLY A 40 20.17 -37.01 41.55
CA GLY A 40 19.29 -36.19 42.42
C GLY A 40 19.89 -34.87 42.89
N ALA A 41 21.18 -34.59 42.65
CA ALA A 41 21.80 -33.34 43.04
C ALA A 41 21.36 -32.18 42.14
N ALA A 42 21.33 -30.98 42.73
CA ALA A 42 21.04 -29.75 42.01
C ALA A 42 22.30 -28.90 41.81
N LEU A 43 22.34 -28.21 40.71
CA LEU A 43 23.37 -27.26 40.33
C LEU A 43 22.75 -25.90 40.06
N THR A 44 23.33 -24.84 40.60
CA THR A 44 22.91 -23.46 40.33
C THR A 44 24.04 -22.70 39.64
N GLN A 45 23.77 -22.18 38.49
CA GLN A 45 24.69 -21.32 37.75
C GLN A 45 23.97 -20.02 37.36
N THR A 46 24.57 -18.90 37.70
CA THR A 46 24.06 -17.58 37.27
C THR A 46 24.77 -17.17 36.01
N VAL A 47 24.00 -16.89 34.97
CA VAL A 47 24.48 -16.41 33.69
C VAL A 47 23.85 -15.06 33.42
N PRO A 48 24.57 -13.94 33.54
CA PRO A 48 24.03 -12.64 33.22
C PRO A 48 23.85 -12.50 31.73
N MET A 49 22.63 -12.20 31.31
CA MET A 49 22.26 -12.03 29.90
C MET A 49 21.71 -10.62 29.71
N GLN A 50 21.96 -10.05 28.54
CA GLN A 50 21.35 -8.79 28.09
C GLN A 50 20.62 -9.00 26.78
N THR A 51 19.49 -8.29 26.63
CA THR A 51 18.73 -8.28 25.40
C THR A 51 19.49 -7.47 24.33
N LEU A 52 19.66 -8.05 23.15
CA LEU A 52 20.28 -7.37 22.03
C LEU A 52 19.35 -6.31 21.44
N ALA A 53 19.94 -5.28 20.83
CA ALA A 53 19.18 -4.25 20.15
C ALA A 53 18.36 -4.80 18.96
N SER A 54 18.78 -5.94 18.40
CA SER A 54 18.09 -6.66 17.30
C SER A 54 16.97 -7.58 17.79
N ALA A 55 16.83 -7.77 19.11
CA ALA A 55 15.86 -8.70 19.64
C ALA A 55 14.43 -8.37 19.19
N LYS A 56 13.70 -9.39 18.80
CA LYS A 56 12.30 -9.28 18.41
C LYS A 56 11.39 -9.19 19.63
N ASN A 57 10.26 -8.52 19.47
CA ASN A 57 9.22 -8.46 20.47
C ASN A 57 8.58 -9.85 20.69
N GLY A 58 8.05 -10.10 21.89
CA GLY A 58 7.37 -11.34 22.25
C GLY A 58 8.25 -12.35 22.97
N ALA A 59 7.82 -13.60 22.99
CA ALA A 59 8.50 -14.68 23.70
C ALA A 59 9.74 -15.16 22.92
N GLN A 60 10.94 -14.93 23.46
CA GLN A 60 12.20 -15.31 22.85
C GLN A 60 12.85 -16.47 23.61
N GLY A 61 13.48 -17.39 22.87
CA GLY A 61 14.08 -18.59 23.46
C GLY A 61 15.52 -18.38 23.88
N ILE A 62 15.90 -19.01 25.00
CA ILE A 62 17.28 -19.27 25.41
C ILE A 62 17.43 -20.78 25.45
N ASP A 63 18.39 -21.31 24.72
CA ASP A 63 18.68 -22.72 24.66
C ASP A 63 19.81 -23.07 25.62
N ILE A 64 19.64 -24.10 26.45
CA ILE A 64 20.61 -24.60 27.39
C ILE A 64 20.91 -26.03 27.06
N SER A 65 22.14 -26.30 26.66
CA SER A 65 22.62 -27.63 26.28
C SER A 65 23.55 -28.20 27.36
N PHE A 66 23.28 -29.41 27.76
CA PHE A 66 24.07 -30.18 28.72
C PHE A 66 24.70 -31.34 27.95
N LYS A 67 26.03 -31.37 27.84
CA LYS A 67 26.79 -32.51 27.35
C LYS A 67 27.48 -33.16 28.53
N TYR A 68 27.28 -34.46 28.71
CA TYR A 68 27.82 -35.16 29.87
C TYR A 68 28.15 -36.61 29.56
N GLU A 69 29.00 -37.20 30.39
CA GLU A 69 29.32 -38.59 30.40
C GLU A 69 28.68 -39.28 31.62
N TYR A 70 28.38 -40.54 31.49
CA TYR A 70 27.90 -41.37 32.58
C TYR A 70 28.40 -42.82 32.44
N VAL A 71 28.40 -43.56 33.56
CA VAL A 71 28.78 -44.98 33.56
C VAL A 71 27.51 -45.79 33.83
N ASP A 72 27.15 -46.68 32.90
CA ASP A 72 26.06 -47.65 33.06
C ASP A 72 26.68 -49.06 33.01
N GLY A 73 26.66 -49.72 34.17
CA GLY A 73 27.39 -50.98 34.33
C GLY A 73 28.91 -50.79 34.21
N ALA A 74 29.55 -51.36 33.19
CA ALA A 74 30.98 -51.26 32.97
C ALA A 74 31.36 -50.30 31.83
N ALA A 75 30.37 -49.74 31.07
CA ALA A 75 30.58 -48.90 29.91
C ALA A 75 30.42 -47.41 30.24
N ARG A 76 31.35 -46.61 29.73
CA ARG A 76 31.22 -45.12 29.74
C ARG A 76 30.50 -44.70 28.44
N SER A 77 29.50 -43.90 28.61
CA SER A 77 28.67 -43.34 27.52
C SER A 77 28.57 -41.84 27.65
N SER A 78 28.36 -41.13 26.55
CA SER A 78 28.07 -39.70 26.52
C SER A 78 26.65 -39.47 26.05
N ASN A 79 26.03 -38.38 26.55
CA ASN A 79 24.72 -37.95 26.13
C ASN A 79 24.61 -36.43 26.15
N THR A 80 23.58 -35.93 25.47
CA THR A 80 23.22 -34.48 25.43
C THR A 80 21.76 -34.34 25.85
N SER A 81 21.48 -33.32 26.66
CA SER A 81 20.11 -32.92 27.04
C SER A 81 19.95 -31.43 26.79
N ASP A 82 18.91 -31.04 26.10
CA ASP A 82 18.66 -29.65 25.76
C ASP A 82 17.39 -29.16 26.44
N ILE A 83 17.42 -27.94 26.96
CA ILE A 83 16.29 -27.27 27.60
C ILE A 83 16.14 -25.89 26.95
N LYS A 84 14.91 -25.53 26.65
CA LYS A 84 14.57 -24.21 26.12
C LYS A 84 13.80 -23.40 27.17
N ILE A 85 14.27 -22.19 27.47
CA ILE A 85 13.59 -21.23 28.36
C ILE A 85 13.02 -20.13 27.49
N SER A 86 11.76 -19.79 27.73
CA SER A 86 11.10 -18.66 27.06
C SER A 86 11.14 -17.42 27.93
N VAL A 87 11.66 -16.32 27.38
CA VAL A 87 11.78 -15.03 28.05
C VAL A 87 10.97 -13.99 27.27
N PRO A 88 10.01 -13.30 27.91
CA PRO A 88 9.27 -12.24 27.23
C PRO A 88 10.19 -11.02 27.00
N VAL A 89 10.22 -10.54 25.77
CA VAL A 89 10.92 -9.33 25.36
C VAL A 89 9.88 -8.31 24.92
N SER A 90 9.94 -7.11 25.46
CA SER A 90 9.08 -6.00 25.08
C SER A 90 9.90 -4.87 24.48
N GLN A 91 9.32 -4.14 23.55
CA GLN A 91 9.94 -3.00 22.89
C GLN A 91 9.21 -1.72 23.30
N PRO A 92 9.92 -0.60 23.53
CA PRO A 92 9.27 0.65 23.83
C PRO A 92 8.43 1.12 22.62
N ASP A 93 7.23 1.61 22.90
CA ASP A 93 6.37 2.24 21.91
C ASP A 93 7.02 3.54 21.41
N ARG A 94 7.14 3.66 20.09
CA ARG A 94 7.65 4.84 19.39
C ARG A 94 6.76 5.23 18.22
N PHE A 95 5.47 5.02 18.34
CA PHE A 95 4.51 5.54 17.40
C PHE A 95 4.31 7.03 17.63
N GLU A 96 4.85 7.85 16.75
CA GLU A 96 4.74 9.30 16.78
C GLU A 96 3.56 9.77 15.94
N LEU A 97 2.81 10.68 16.53
CA LEU A 97 1.74 11.44 15.91
C LEU A 97 2.15 12.91 16.00
N ASN A 98 2.24 13.58 14.86
CA ASN A 98 2.53 15.01 14.83
C ASN A 98 1.29 15.81 15.25
N ASP A 99 1.47 17.07 15.59
CA ASP A 99 0.33 17.93 15.88
C ASP A 99 -0.57 18.09 14.64
N PRO A 100 -1.89 18.11 14.81
CA PRO A 100 -2.82 18.33 13.71
C PRO A 100 -2.59 19.70 13.07
N VAL A 101 -2.61 19.70 11.73
CA VAL A 101 -2.50 20.92 10.93
C VAL A 101 -3.89 21.34 10.46
N VAL A 102 -4.25 22.56 10.77
CA VAL A 102 -5.50 23.21 10.35
C VAL A 102 -5.15 24.39 9.46
N PRO A 103 -5.87 24.68 8.37
CA PRO A 103 -5.72 25.90 7.62
C PRO A 103 -5.95 27.13 8.50
N ASN A 104 -5.14 28.17 8.33
CA ASN A 104 -5.21 29.41 9.13
C ASN A 104 -6.54 30.14 9.02
N ILE A 105 -7.21 30.00 7.89
CA ILE A 105 -8.51 30.58 7.59
C ILE A 105 -9.39 29.50 7.01
N VAL A 106 -10.54 29.32 7.61
CA VAL A 106 -11.60 28.42 7.16
C VAL A 106 -12.83 29.26 6.89
N ASN A 107 -13.42 29.16 5.72
CA ASN A 107 -14.67 29.87 5.43
C ASN A 107 -15.85 29.03 5.94
N ALA A 108 -16.77 29.66 6.62
CA ALA A 108 -17.98 28.98 7.08
C ALA A 108 -18.78 28.46 5.90
N GLY A 109 -19.20 27.20 5.99
CA GLY A 109 -19.93 26.50 4.91
C GLY A 109 -19.03 25.90 3.82
N GLU A 110 -17.73 26.17 3.78
CA GLU A 110 -16.78 25.53 2.86
C GLU A 110 -16.13 24.32 3.52
N GLU A 111 -15.86 23.29 2.71
CA GLU A 111 -15.15 22.10 3.17
C GLU A 111 -13.68 22.43 3.40
N THR A 112 -13.19 22.11 4.59
CA THR A 112 -11.80 22.21 4.96
C THR A 112 -11.29 20.87 5.48
N THR A 113 -9.97 20.69 5.59
CA THR A 113 -9.36 19.45 6.03
C THR A 113 -8.39 19.68 7.17
N ILE A 114 -8.56 18.93 8.26
CA ILE A 114 -7.52 18.74 9.28
C ILE A 114 -6.66 17.56 8.84
N THR A 115 -5.36 17.74 8.85
CA THR A 115 -4.40 16.66 8.56
C THR A 115 -3.46 16.43 9.73
N MET A 116 -3.06 15.19 9.95
CA MET A 116 -2.07 14.82 10.96
C MET A 116 -1.19 13.69 10.42
N ASP A 117 0.11 13.93 10.43
CA ASP A 117 1.08 12.92 10.02
C ASP A 117 1.44 12.00 11.17
N TYR A 118 1.73 10.75 10.84
CA TYR A 118 2.21 9.75 11.79
C TYR A 118 3.44 9.03 11.24
N VAL A 119 4.24 8.50 12.15
CA VAL A 119 5.37 7.62 11.82
C VAL A 119 5.60 6.59 12.92
N ASN A 120 5.75 5.34 12.55
CA ASN A 120 6.17 4.29 13.47
C ASN A 120 7.70 4.21 13.51
N LYS A 121 8.32 4.88 14.48
CA LYS A 121 9.79 4.81 14.75
C LYS A 121 10.16 3.64 15.65
N GLY A 122 9.18 2.82 16.05
CA GLY A 122 9.39 1.60 16.82
C GLY A 122 10.02 0.50 15.98
N LYS A 123 10.43 -0.58 16.63
CA LYS A 123 10.93 -1.79 15.97
C LYS A 123 9.84 -2.82 15.71
N GLY A 124 8.74 -2.74 16.43
CA GLY A 124 7.56 -3.56 16.22
C GLY A 124 6.49 -2.79 15.47
N ASP A 125 5.55 -3.53 14.90
CA ASP A 125 4.39 -2.96 14.23
C ASP A 125 3.40 -2.44 15.27
N VAL A 126 2.65 -1.41 14.94
CA VAL A 126 1.44 -1.01 15.65
C VAL A 126 0.23 -1.49 14.87
N SER A 127 -0.82 -1.87 15.57
CA SER A 127 -2.01 -2.49 14.98
C SER A 127 -3.26 -1.67 15.28
N ASN A 128 -4.30 -1.88 14.46
CA ASN A 128 -5.62 -1.31 14.69
C ASN A 128 -5.63 0.21 14.87
N VAL A 129 -4.78 0.92 14.12
CA VAL A 129 -4.75 2.38 14.16
C VAL A 129 -6.06 2.92 13.59
N GLU A 130 -6.83 3.59 14.44
CA GLU A 130 -8.08 4.28 14.11
C GLU A 130 -8.00 5.72 14.62
N ALA A 131 -8.42 6.66 13.81
CA ALA A 131 -8.56 8.04 14.20
C ALA A 131 -10.03 8.47 14.13
N SER A 132 -10.44 9.35 15.03
CA SER A 132 -11.77 9.95 15.04
C SER A 132 -11.67 11.44 15.34
N VAL A 133 -12.59 12.21 14.79
CA VAL A 133 -12.75 13.63 15.06
C VAL A 133 -14.13 13.91 15.62
N GLU A 134 -14.18 14.67 16.70
CA GLU A 134 -15.41 15.12 17.36
C GLU A 134 -15.29 16.61 17.69
N GLY A 135 -16.38 17.37 17.60
CA GLY A 135 -16.40 18.78 17.97
C GLY A 135 -17.78 19.39 17.78
N ASP A 136 -18.08 20.41 18.58
CA ASP A 136 -19.33 21.17 18.47
C ASP A 136 -19.23 22.14 17.29
N GLY A 137 -20.22 22.11 16.37
CA GLY A 137 -20.27 22.99 15.20
C GLY A 137 -19.39 22.57 14.03
N ILE A 138 -18.94 21.31 14.02
CA ILE A 138 -18.36 20.65 12.85
C ILE A 138 -19.09 19.36 12.56
N THR A 139 -19.42 19.14 11.30
CA THR A 139 -20.03 17.90 10.83
C THR A 139 -19.09 17.22 9.86
N ALA A 140 -18.21 16.37 10.39
CA ALA A 140 -17.26 15.64 9.53
C ALA A 140 -18.02 14.74 8.54
N THR A 141 -17.65 14.79 7.28
CA THR A 141 -18.17 13.90 6.22
C THR A 141 -17.88 12.46 6.56
N GLN A 142 -16.71 12.22 7.17
CA GLN A 142 -16.31 10.94 7.73
C GLN A 142 -15.66 11.21 9.10
N ALA A 143 -16.38 10.91 10.19
CA ALA A 143 -15.91 11.18 11.55
C ALA A 143 -14.85 10.18 12.04
N LYS A 144 -14.64 9.07 11.34
CA LYS A 144 -13.67 8.03 11.69
C LYS A 144 -12.91 7.58 10.47
N GLN A 145 -11.59 7.38 10.65
CA GLN A 145 -10.70 6.82 9.64
C GLN A 145 -9.94 5.64 10.23
N TYR A 146 -10.10 4.47 9.64
CA TYR A 146 -9.31 3.29 9.98
C TYR A 146 -8.07 3.23 9.08
N VAL A 147 -6.88 3.32 9.70
CA VAL A 147 -5.58 3.24 9.02
C VAL A 147 -5.11 1.78 8.94
N GLY A 148 -5.44 0.97 9.96
CA GLY A 148 -5.03 -0.42 10.05
C GLY A 148 -3.69 -0.60 10.74
N ASN A 149 -2.87 -1.51 10.21
CA ASN A 149 -1.57 -1.83 10.80
C ASN A 149 -0.47 -0.98 10.16
N VAL A 150 0.40 -0.42 10.98
CA VAL A 150 1.53 0.41 10.56
C VAL A 150 2.84 -0.29 10.95
N ALA A 151 3.54 -0.81 9.95
CA ALA A 151 4.79 -1.51 10.17
C ALA A 151 5.91 -0.57 10.66
N SER A 152 6.95 -1.15 11.25
CA SER A 152 8.15 -0.42 11.67
C SER A 152 8.73 0.41 10.52
N GLY A 153 9.01 1.69 10.76
CA GLY A 153 9.57 2.63 9.79
C GLY A 153 8.56 3.22 8.78
N VAL A 154 7.30 2.81 8.84
CA VAL A 154 6.26 3.34 7.94
C VAL A 154 5.69 4.65 8.49
N SER A 155 5.45 5.60 7.60
CA SER A 155 4.76 6.87 7.86
C SER A 155 3.56 7.04 6.96
N GLY A 156 2.63 7.92 7.38
CA GLY A 156 1.45 8.25 6.61
C GLY A 156 0.76 9.49 7.17
N SER A 157 -0.42 9.79 6.65
CA SER A 157 -1.22 10.93 7.08
C SER A 157 -2.66 10.52 7.33
N ILE A 158 -3.28 11.14 8.32
CA ILE A 158 -4.69 11.04 8.66
C ILE A 158 -5.33 12.36 8.27
N GLY A 159 -6.50 12.33 7.61
CA GLY A 159 -7.19 13.52 7.19
C GLY A 159 -8.69 13.44 7.43
N PHE A 160 -9.28 14.53 7.95
CA PHE A 160 -10.71 14.68 8.14
C PHE A 160 -11.20 15.94 7.41
N ALA A 161 -12.13 15.72 6.49
CA ALA A 161 -12.81 16.80 5.79
C ALA A 161 -14.12 17.13 6.49
N PHE A 162 -14.39 18.41 6.68
CA PHE A 162 -15.63 18.91 7.27
C PHE A 162 -15.91 20.36 6.85
N PRO A 163 -17.15 20.78 6.74
CA PRO A 163 -17.52 22.19 6.70
C PRO A 163 -17.58 22.73 8.13
N ALA A 164 -17.10 23.96 8.35
CA ALA A 164 -17.38 24.69 9.57
C ALA A 164 -18.81 25.25 9.48
N ASP A 165 -19.72 24.87 10.38
CA ASP A 165 -21.12 25.19 10.28
C ASP A 165 -21.41 26.69 10.41
N LYS A 166 -20.61 27.41 11.18
CA LYS A 166 -20.79 28.81 11.49
C LYS A 166 -19.45 29.54 11.62
N PRO A 167 -19.43 30.86 11.35
CA PRO A 167 -18.27 31.67 11.68
C PRO A 167 -18.02 31.69 13.19
N GLY A 168 -16.76 31.73 13.57
CA GLY A 168 -16.29 31.78 14.94
C GLY A 168 -15.21 30.79 15.26
N GLU A 169 -14.74 30.80 16.50
CA GLU A 169 -13.80 29.78 17.02
C GLU A 169 -14.57 28.54 17.43
N THR A 170 -14.18 27.40 16.89
CA THR A 170 -14.75 26.09 17.17
C THR A 170 -13.65 25.18 17.67
N GLU A 171 -13.90 24.38 18.69
CA GLU A 171 -12.97 23.41 19.20
C GLU A 171 -13.37 22.01 18.72
N ALA A 172 -12.40 21.31 18.17
CA ALA A 172 -12.50 19.89 17.82
C ALA A 172 -11.48 19.08 18.61
N LYS A 173 -11.74 17.82 18.78
CA LYS A 173 -10.85 16.84 19.37
C LYS A 173 -10.59 15.74 18.39
N LEU A 174 -9.33 15.56 18.02
CA LEU A 174 -8.86 14.44 17.25
C LEU A 174 -8.35 13.37 18.20
N THR A 175 -8.91 12.17 18.14
CA THR A 175 -8.52 11.02 18.96
C THR A 175 -7.95 9.93 18.08
N VAL A 176 -6.76 9.44 18.43
CA VAL A 176 -6.13 8.31 17.76
C VAL A 176 -5.98 7.18 18.74
N THR A 177 -6.51 6.02 18.38
CA THR A 177 -6.39 4.76 19.14
C THR A 177 -5.58 3.76 18.33
N TYR A 178 -4.76 2.99 19.00
CA TYR A 178 -3.97 1.93 18.37
C TYR A 178 -3.53 0.90 19.42
N GLU A 179 -3.10 -0.27 18.99
CA GLU A 179 -2.43 -1.25 19.81
C GLU A 179 -0.92 -1.19 19.53
N ASN A 180 -0.12 -1.08 20.59
CA ASN A 180 1.34 -1.09 20.44
C ASN A 180 1.84 -2.49 20.09
N SER A 181 3.15 -2.64 19.91
CA SER A 181 3.78 -3.92 19.55
C SER A 181 3.60 -5.04 20.59
N ASP A 182 3.19 -4.71 21.82
CA ASP A 182 2.86 -5.67 22.87
C ASP A 182 1.36 -6.03 22.91
N GLY A 183 0.55 -5.48 21.99
CA GLY A 183 -0.90 -5.65 21.94
C GLY A 183 -1.63 -4.84 23.01
N GLN A 184 -1.00 -3.82 23.60
CA GLN A 184 -1.62 -2.95 24.60
C GLN A 184 -2.31 -1.76 23.90
N PRO A 185 -3.58 -1.48 24.21
CA PRO A 185 -4.29 -0.36 23.64
C PRO A 185 -3.71 0.97 24.13
N GLN A 186 -3.55 1.89 23.20
CA GLN A 186 -3.07 3.26 23.43
C GLN A 186 -4.10 4.24 22.86
N THR A 187 -4.25 5.38 23.54
CA THR A 187 -5.11 6.47 23.08
C THR A 187 -4.36 7.77 23.20
N LYS A 188 -4.37 8.58 22.14
CA LYS A 188 -3.79 9.93 22.11
C LYS A 188 -4.86 10.92 21.65
N GLU A 189 -5.00 12.01 22.37
CA GLU A 189 -5.98 13.06 22.09
C GLU A 189 -5.28 14.37 21.76
N PHE A 190 -5.77 15.05 20.74
CA PHE A 190 -5.24 16.33 20.25
C PHE A 190 -6.38 17.33 20.18
N PRO A 191 -6.37 18.39 21.02
CA PRO A 191 -7.31 19.48 20.86
C PRO A 191 -6.95 20.29 19.61
N VAL A 192 -7.94 20.61 18.81
CA VAL A 192 -7.79 21.36 17.57
C VAL A 192 -8.71 22.59 17.63
N LYS A 193 -8.14 23.77 17.39
CA LYS A 193 -8.89 25.02 17.29
C LYS A 193 -9.04 25.42 15.83
N ILE A 194 -10.26 25.68 15.44
CA ILE A 194 -10.64 26.05 14.08
C ILE A 194 -11.24 27.43 14.16
N ASN A 195 -10.69 28.39 13.40
CA ASN A 195 -11.23 29.71 13.29
C ASN A 195 -11.91 29.89 11.92
N ALA A 196 -13.23 29.80 11.93
CA ALA A 196 -14.05 30.01 10.73
C ALA A 196 -14.42 31.44 10.58
N VAL A 197 -14.16 32.04 9.43
CA VAL A 197 -14.60 33.38 9.04
C VAL A 197 -15.85 33.28 8.18
N GLU A 198 -16.61 34.37 8.17
CA GLU A 198 -17.76 34.48 7.26
C GLU A 198 -17.27 34.31 5.81
N ALA A 199 -17.91 33.43 5.04
CA ALA A 199 -17.57 33.30 3.64
C ALA A 199 -17.71 34.66 2.95
N PRO A 200 -16.74 35.08 2.10
CA PRO A 200 -16.87 36.31 1.37
C PRO A 200 -18.17 36.26 0.58
N VAL A 201 -19.15 37.06 0.95
CA VAL A 201 -20.33 37.29 0.11
C VAL A 201 -19.78 37.79 -1.22
N PRO A 202 -20.15 37.21 -2.36
CA PRO A 202 -19.87 37.83 -3.65
C PRO A 202 -20.38 39.28 -3.53
N ASP A 203 -19.47 40.22 -3.68
CA ASP A 203 -19.83 41.60 -3.72
C ASP A 203 -20.74 41.80 -4.93
N ASP A 204 -22.06 41.62 -4.71
CA ASP A 204 -23.10 42.10 -5.60
C ASP A 204 -23.16 43.65 -5.58
N SER A 205 -22.02 44.30 -5.30
CA SER A 205 -21.85 45.63 -5.75
C SER A 205 -21.98 45.59 -7.26
N ASP A 206 -23.23 45.71 -7.68
CA ASP A 206 -23.56 46.28 -8.95
C ASP A 206 -22.49 47.33 -9.29
N THR A 207 -21.39 46.89 -9.89
CA THR A 207 -21.00 47.73 -11.00
C THR A 207 -22.22 47.63 -11.90
N ASP A 208 -23.03 48.70 -11.87
CA ASP A 208 -23.70 49.18 -13.07
C ASP A 208 -22.64 49.16 -14.17
N VAL A 209 -22.26 47.98 -14.63
CA VAL A 209 -21.83 47.79 -15.99
C VAL A 209 -23.10 48.12 -16.72
N ASP A 210 -23.21 49.41 -17.08
CA ASP A 210 -24.01 49.85 -18.17
C ASP A 210 -23.86 48.75 -19.24
N VAL A 211 -24.76 47.81 -19.22
CA VAL A 211 -24.90 46.80 -20.28
C VAL A 211 -25.35 47.65 -21.45
N GLN A 212 -24.37 48.31 -22.01
CA GLN A 212 -24.44 48.89 -23.30
C GLN A 212 -24.87 47.69 -24.17
N ASP A 213 -26.18 47.64 -24.39
CA ASP A 213 -26.84 46.73 -25.32
C ASP A 213 -25.98 46.75 -26.59
N GLN A 214 -24.96 45.84 -26.62
CA GLN A 214 -24.21 45.55 -27.83
C GLN A 214 -25.15 44.70 -28.70
N SER A 215 -26.26 45.34 -29.06
CA SER A 215 -26.97 44.96 -30.26
C SER A 215 -25.94 45.00 -31.37
N MET A 216 -25.52 43.82 -31.84
CA MET A 216 -24.57 43.73 -32.95
C MET A 216 -24.99 44.67 -34.04
N PRO A 217 -24.09 45.62 -34.46
CA PRO A 217 -24.48 46.64 -35.42
C PRO A 217 -25.07 45.95 -36.63
N VAL A 218 -26.16 46.51 -37.12
CA VAL A 218 -27.00 45.97 -38.20
C VAL A 218 -26.17 45.53 -39.43
N TRP A 219 -25.01 46.13 -39.64
CA TRP A 219 -24.11 45.77 -40.72
C TRP A 219 -23.54 44.32 -40.56
N VAL A 220 -23.41 43.78 -39.34
CA VAL A 220 -22.95 42.40 -39.12
C VAL A 220 -23.99 41.41 -39.62
N TRP A 221 -25.28 41.69 -39.46
CA TRP A 221 -26.37 40.91 -40.01
C TRP A 221 -26.42 41.00 -41.54
N ILE A 222 -26.10 42.15 -42.12
CA ILE A 222 -26.01 42.35 -43.58
C ILE A 222 -24.85 41.54 -44.13
N VAL A 223 -23.69 41.53 -43.49
CA VAL A 223 -22.53 40.72 -43.92
C VAL A 223 -22.85 39.23 -43.77
N ALA A 224 -23.46 38.79 -42.71
CA ALA A 224 -23.87 37.41 -42.51
C ALA A 224 -24.87 36.96 -43.60
N ALA A 225 -25.83 37.78 -43.93
CA ALA A 225 -26.79 37.53 -44.99
C ALA A 225 -26.10 37.44 -46.39
N ALA A 226 -25.15 38.34 -46.65
CA ALA A 226 -24.40 38.35 -47.91
C ALA A 226 -23.51 37.08 -48.06
N VAL A 227 -22.85 36.66 -46.98
CA VAL A 227 -22.06 35.39 -46.97
C VAL A 227 -22.95 34.19 -47.20
N ALA A 228 -24.11 34.14 -46.53
CA ALA A 228 -25.08 33.06 -46.70
C ALA A 228 -25.58 32.97 -48.18
N LEU A 229 -25.81 34.12 -48.80
CA LEU A 229 -26.25 34.20 -50.20
C LEU A 229 -25.15 33.72 -51.15
N VAL A 230 -23.90 34.07 -50.93
CA VAL A 230 -22.73 33.57 -51.69
C VAL A 230 -22.59 32.05 -51.58
N VAL A 231 -22.75 31.51 -50.36
CA VAL A 231 -22.69 30.05 -50.14
C VAL A 231 -23.83 29.34 -50.89
N ILE A 232 -25.03 29.91 -50.88
CA ILE A 232 -26.17 29.35 -51.61
C ILE A 232 -25.91 29.37 -53.13
N VAL A 233 -25.38 30.48 -53.65
CA VAL A 233 -25.06 30.58 -55.09
C VAL A 233 -23.95 29.59 -55.47
N LEU A 234 -22.91 29.45 -54.63
CA LEU A 234 -21.84 28.47 -54.87
C LEU A 234 -22.38 27.03 -54.83
N THR A 235 -23.24 26.71 -53.92
CA THR A 235 -23.83 25.36 -53.85
C THR A 235 -24.71 25.08 -55.04
N VAL A 236 -25.54 26.03 -55.47
CA VAL A 236 -26.36 25.92 -56.70
C VAL A 236 -25.48 25.73 -57.92
N VAL A 237 -24.43 26.55 -58.07
CA VAL A 237 -23.49 26.41 -59.18
C VAL A 237 -22.78 25.06 -59.19
N LEU A 238 -22.37 24.57 -58.03
CA LEU A 238 -21.75 23.24 -57.90
C LEU A 238 -22.74 22.11 -58.25
N VAL A 239 -23.97 22.20 -57.78
CA VAL A 239 -25.02 21.21 -58.10
C VAL A 239 -25.36 21.24 -59.59
N VAL A 240 -25.50 22.42 -60.20
CA VAL A 240 -25.77 22.55 -61.63
C VAL A 240 -24.57 22.04 -62.46
N ARG A 241 -23.33 22.36 -62.07
CA ARG A 241 -22.12 21.81 -62.71
C ARG A 241 -22.03 20.28 -62.57
N HIS A 242 -22.40 19.76 -61.39
CA HIS A 242 -22.37 18.32 -61.14
C HIS A 242 -23.48 17.61 -61.99
N ARG A 243 -24.67 18.18 -62.07
CA ARG A 243 -25.73 17.67 -62.95
C ARG A 243 -25.40 17.75 -64.45
N ARG A 244 -24.69 18.80 -64.85
CA ARG A 244 -24.22 18.94 -66.28
C ARG A 244 -23.10 17.95 -66.61
N LYS A 245 -22.30 17.53 -65.59
CA LYS A 245 -21.29 16.48 -65.81
C LYS A 245 -21.91 15.08 -65.90
N LYS A 246 -22.98 14.80 -65.13
CA LYS A 246 -23.72 13.54 -65.27
C LYS A 246 -24.54 13.42 -66.56
N ALA A 247 -25.01 14.55 -67.09
CA ALA A 247 -25.73 14.55 -68.36
C ALA A 247 -24.80 14.39 -69.64
N LYS A 248 -23.46 14.60 -69.47
CA LYS A 248 -22.51 14.31 -70.52
C LYS A 248 -21.93 12.89 -70.47
N GLN A 249 -22.05 12.20 -69.38
CA GLN A 249 -21.63 10.79 -69.21
C GLN A 249 -22.71 9.77 -69.63
N ALA A 250 -23.96 10.21 -69.76
CA ALA A 250 -25.07 9.36 -70.22
C ALA A 250 -25.26 9.35 -71.74
N ALA A 251 -24.37 10.03 -72.52
CA ALA A 251 -24.46 10.12 -73.96
C ALA A 251 -23.33 9.37 -74.69
N ASP A 252 -22.45 8.66 -73.97
CA ASP A 252 -21.31 7.97 -74.63
C ASP A 252 -21.31 6.43 -74.36
N ASP A 253 -22.38 5.87 -73.83
CA ASP A 253 -22.49 4.42 -73.61
C ASP A 253 -23.67 3.83 -74.41
N ASP A 254 -23.71 4.06 -75.70
CA ASP A 254 -24.45 3.23 -76.66
C ASP A 254 -23.47 2.86 -77.78
N ASP A 255 -22.84 1.70 -77.63
CA ASP A 255 -22.65 0.80 -78.78
C ASP A 255 -21.92 -0.51 -78.41
N TRP A 256 -22.60 -1.60 -78.83
CA TRP A 256 -22.10 -2.92 -79.22
C TRP A 256 -21.73 -3.94 -78.11
N ASP A 257 -22.57 -4.88 -77.88
CA ASP A 257 -23.00 -6.13 -78.52
C ASP A 257 -21.96 -7.28 -78.50
N TRP A 258 -22.42 -8.38 -77.97
CA TRP A 258 -22.42 -9.78 -78.45
C TRP A 258 -21.83 -10.80 -77.46
N GLU A 259 -22.73 -11.73 -77.10
CA GLU A 259 -22.60 -13.08 -76.49
C GLU A 259 -21.80 -14.06 -77.45
N PRO A 260 -21.59 -15.37 -77.14
CA PRO A 260 -21.99 -16.16 -75.94
C PRO A 260 -21.00 -17.29 -75.60
N ALA A 261 -21.44 -18.04 -74.52
CA ALA A 261 -21.26 -19.46 -74.23
C ALA A 261 -19.84 -19.95 -73.84
N ASP A 262 -19.61 -20.82 -72.96
CA ASP A 262 -20.30 -22.02 -72.52
C ASP A 262 -19.52 -22.70 -71.35
N LEU A 263 -20.27 -23.38 -70.52
CA LEU A 263 -19.93 -24.61 -69.81
C LEU A 263 -18.88 -24.61 -68.67
N GLY A 264 -19.32 -24.87 -67.51
CA GLY A 264 -19.16 -26.14 -66.82
C GLY A 264 -18.91 -26.02 -65.34
N ALA A 265 -19.92 -26.39 -64.59
CA ALA A 265 -19.92 -27.33 -63.44
C ALA A 265 -18.73 -27.23 -62.43
N ASP A 266 -18.86 -27.25 -61.20
CA ASP A 266 -19.66 -28.00 -60.25
C ASP A 266 -19.33 -27.64 -58.82
N LYS A 267 -20.37 -27.59 -58.04
CA LYS A 267 -20.52 -28.09 -56.66
C LYS A 267 -19.87 -27.46 -55.45
N GLN A 268 -20.77 -27.01 -54.67
CA GLN A 268 -21.02 -27.38 -53.24
C GLN A 268 -20.02 -26.85 -52.24
N GLY A 269 -20.40 -26.29 -51.20
CA GLY A 269 -21.62 -26.18 -50.44
C GLY A 269 -21.40 -25.34 -49.20
N LYS A 270 -22.46 -24.78 -48.78
CA LYS A 270 -22.94 -24.66 -47.41
C LYS A 270 -21.94 -24.18 -46.34
N SER A 271 -22.19 -23.26 -45.54
CA SER A 271 -23.45 -22.85 -44.86
C SER A 271 -23.09 -21.83 -43.78
N THR A 272 -23.87 -20.79 -43.73
CA THR A 272 -24.45 -20.20 -42.50
C THR A 272 -23.51 -19.67 -41.43
N ALA A 273 -23.48 -18.49 -41.16
CA ALA A 273 -24.43 -17.54 -40.55
C ALA A 273 -23.90 -16.92 -39.27
N MET A 274 -24.12 -15.64 -39.21
CA MET A 274 -24.48 -14.82 -38.05
C MET A 274 -23.40 -14.56 -37.01
N ALA A 275 -23.05 -13.38 -36.86
CA ALA A 275 -23.64 -12.14 -36.36
C ALA A 275 -23.02 -11.69 -35.05
N ALA A 276 -22.71 -10.45 -35.05
CA ALA A 276 -22.80 -9.47 -33.96
C ALA A 276 -21.78 -9.65 -32.81
N ASP A 277 -21.03 -8.75 -32.56
CA ASP A 277 -21.14 -7.36 -32.07
C ASP A 277 -20.33 -7.19 -30.79
N ALA A 278 -19.87 -5.98 -30.61
CA ALA A 278 -19.44 -5.36 -29.37
C ALA A 278 -17.93 -5.38 -29.01
N THR A 279 -17.37 -4.34 -29.43
CA THR A 279 -16.29 -3.52 -28.89
C THR A 279 -16.17 -3.51 -27.36
N THR A 280 -14.99 -3.79 -26.84
CA THR A 280 -14.45 -3.03 -25.70
C THR A 280 -12.93 -3.15 -25.72
N GLN A 281 -12.27 -2.04 -25.97
CA GLN A 281 -10.83 -1.87 -25.80
C GLN A 281 -10.53 -1.69 -24.31
N VAL A 282 -9.65 -2.50 -23.77
CA VAL A 282 -8.94 -2.21 -22.51
C VAL A 282 -7.45 -2.16 -22.85
N ILE A 283 -6.88 -0.99 -22.68
CA ILE A 283 -5.44 -0.76 -22.78
C ILE A 283 -4.79 -1.25 -21.51
N ALA A 284 -3.97 -2.28 -21.60
CA ALA A 284 -3.08 -2.69 -20.53
C ALA A 284 -1.64 -2.36 -20.92
N THR A 285 -1.04 -1.43 -20.20
CA THR A 285 0.39 -1.14 -20.25
C THR A 285 1.16 -2.23 -19.51
N ALA A 286 1.98 -2.94 -20.22
CA ALA A 286 2.88 -3.94 -19.69
C ALA A 286 4.16 -3.28 -19.19
N GLY A 287 4.45 -3.45 -17.91
CA GLY A 287 5.77 -3.24 -17.32
C GLY A 287 6.57 -4.52 -17.35
N GLY A 288 7.74 -4.48 -17.98
CA GLY A 288 8.61 -5.62 -18.14
C GLY A 288 9.34 -6.03 -16.87
N THR A 289 9.33 -7.30 -16.60
CA THR A 289 10.21 -7.95 -15.64
C THR A 289 11.24 -8.79 -16.37
N SER A 290 12.50 -8.44 -16.15
CA SER A 290 13.66 -9.20 -16.59
C SER A 290 13.88 -10.38 -15.63
N ALA A 291 13.80 -11.58 -16.15
CA ALA A 291 14.19 -12.79 -15.45
C ALA A 291 15.66 -13.08 -15.76
N ALA A 292 16.47 -13.19 -14.71
CA ALA A 292 17.82 -13.72 -14.79
C ALA A 292 17.79 -15.21 -14.53
N SER A 293 18.21 -15.97 -15.50
CA SER A 293 18.42 -17.41 -15.47
C SER A 293 19.71 -17.73 -14.71
N VAL A 294 19.61 -18.66 -13.75
CA VAL A 294 20.75 -19.34 -13.13
C VAL A 294 21.03 -20.60 -13.91
N SER A 295 22.23 -20.72 -14.44
CA SER A 295 22.76 -21.96 -14.99
C SER A 295 23.59 -22.68 -13.95
N GLU A 296 23.19 -23.89 -13.65
CA GLU A 296 23.99 -24.93 -12.99
C GLU A 296 25.19 -25.30 -13.87
N THR A 297 26.35 -25.40 -13.27
CA THR A 297 27.42 -26.25 -13.82
C THR A 297 28.11 -26.99 -12.69
N SER A 298 27.93 -28.28 -12.71
CA SER A 298 28.70 -29.30 -12.02
C SER A 298 30.10 -29.46 -12.63
N SER A 299 31.13 -29.64 -11.83
CA SER A 299 32.19 -30.61 -12.11
C SER A 299 33.23 -30.68 -10.97
N SER A 300 33.24 -31.77 -10.26
CA SER A 300 34.32 -32.80 -10.25
C SER A 300 35.65 -32.37 -9.64
N THR A 301 35.93 -33.02 -8.52
CA THR A 301 37.27 -33.38 -7.94
C THR A 301 38.22 -33.95 -9.00
N PRO A 302 39.53 -33.82 -8.87
CA PRO A 302 40.25 -34.76 -7.98
C PRO A 302 41.55 -34.18 -7.33
N SER A 303 41.87 -34.75 -6.15
CA SER A 303 43.08 -35.49 -5.74
C SER A 303 44.47 -34.92 -6.17
N ASP A 304 45.32 -34.59 -5.28
CA ASP A 304 46.60 -35.28 -4.91
C ASP A 304 47.67 -34.29 -4.37
N LYS A 305 48.28 -34.76 -3.28
CA LYS A 305 49.69 -34.64 -2.88
C LYS A 305 50.23 -33.26 -2.44
N GLU A 306 50.62 -33.11 -1.25
CA GLU A 306 51.81 -33.48 -0.47
C GLU A 306 51.58 -33.10 0.99
#